data_f2b4094e848044171644bea1a5297ae9
#
_entry.id   f2b4094e848044171644bea1a5297ae9
#
_cell.length_a   1.000
_cell.length_b   1.000
_cell.length_c   1.000
_cell.angle_alpha   90.00
_cell.angle_beta   90.00
_cell.angle_gamma   90.00
#
_symmetry.space_group_name_H-M   'P 1'
#
loop_
_entity.id
_entity.type
_entity.pdbx_description
1 polymer ?
#
loop_
_entity_poly.entity_id
_entity_poly.type
_entity_poly.pdbx_seq_one_letter_code
_entity_poly.pdbx_strand_id
1 'polypeptide(L)'
;MTFEIYVLGALALIIIALFAWIIWLQNKLGKLLAGKSKNLDESIGLLQREIIDLKKFKITAEQNFITTDKRLKKTISGVETIRFNPFKGAGIGGNQSFATAFINEEKNGVVISSMYSRDHVSVFSKPIKNMTSEFELTQEEKDAVKNAQNLIAIK
;
A
#
# COMPACT_ATOMS: atom_id res chain seq x y z
N MET A 1 49.69 62.29 15.20
CA MET A 1 50.41 61.38 14.27
C MET A 1 50.62 59.97 14.84
N THR A 2 51.12 59.77 16.06
CA THR A 2 51.29 58.43 16.63
C THR A 2 50.00 57.69 16.94
N PHE A 3 48.99 58.40 17.46
CA PHE A 3 47.69 57.79 17.80
C PHE A 3 46.90 57.30 16.57
N GLU A 4 46.92 58.00 15.47
CA GLU A 4 46.29 57.64 14.20
C GLU A 4 46.89 56.37 13.59
N ILE A 5 48.24 56.20 13.73
CA ILE A 5 48.92 55.00 13.26
C ILE A 5 48.48 53.74 14.07
N TYR A 6 48.33 53.88 15.40
CA TYR A 6 47.81 52.78 16.23
C TYR A 6 46.36 52.39 15.92
N VAL A 7 45.48 53.39 15.63
CA VAL A 7 44.12 53.16 15.24
C VAL A 7 44.00 52.43 13.87
N LEU A 8 44.83 52.88 12.91
CA LEU A 8 44.94 52.23 11.60
C LEU A 8 45.43 50.79 11.71
N GLY A 9 46.42 50.54 12.56
CA GLY A 9 46.97 49.21 12.81
C GLY A 9 45.96 48.28 13.49
N ALA A 10 45.15 48.77 14.46
CA ALA A 10 44.10 48.02 15.11
C ALA A 10 42.98 47.68 14.13
N LEU A 11 42.62 48.62 13.25
CA LEU A 11 41.58 48.40 12.21
C LEU A 11 42.03 47.36 11.20
N ALA A 12 43.29 47.37 10.78
CA ALA A 12 43.87 46.37 9.88
C ALA A 12 43.82 44.96 10.50
N LEU A 13 44.17 44.84 11.80
CA LEU A 13 44.08 43.54 12.50
C LEU A 13 42.66 43.01 12.60
N ILE A 14 41.67 43.88 12.87
CA ILE A 14 40.27 43.48 12.90
C ILE A 14 39.79 42.96 11.51
N ILE A 15 40.18 43.63 10.44
CA ILE A 15 39.85 43.22 9.07
C ILE A 15 40.46 41.85 8.76
N ILE A 16 41.72 41.61 9.12
CA ILE A 16 42.37 40.32 8.92
C ILE A 16 41.67 39.21 9.72
N ALA A 17 41.30 39.49 10.97
CA ALA A 17 40.59 38.54 11.82
C ALA A 17 39.19 38.18 11.25
N LEU A 18 38.46 39.16 10.71
CA LEU A 18 37.17 38.93 10.04
C LEU A 18 37.33 38.11 8.77
N PHE A 19 38.35 38.38 7.95
CA PHE A 19 38.63 37.55 6.76
C PHE A 19 38.95 36.11 7.12
N ALA A 20 39.81 35.89 8.12
CA ALA A 20 40.12 34.54 8.61
C ALA A 20 38.87 33.82 9.12
N TRP A 21 37.99 34.53 9.84
CA TRP A 21 36.70 33.95 10.32
C TRP A 21 35.76 33.59 9.19
N ILE A 22 35.64 34.43 8.16
CA ILE A 22 34.81 34.12 6.97
C ILE A 22 35.32 32.87 6.26
N ILE A 23 36.64 32.74 6.05
CA ILE A 23 37.24 31.56 5.43
C ILE A 23 36.97 30.29 6.27
N TRP A 24 37.14 30.39 7.61
CA TRP A 24 36.85 29.29 8.51
C TRP A 24 35.38 28.87 8.47
N LEU A 25 34.46 29.84 8.43
CA LEU A 25 33.01 29.59 8.35
C LEU A 25 32.63 28.91 7.03
N GLN A 26 33.21 29.37 5.90
CA GLN A 26 32.99 28.74 4.59
C GLN A 26 33.49 27.29 4.56
N ASN A 27 34.67 27.01 5.14
CA ASN A 27 35.20 25.67 5.23
C ASN A 27 34.37 24.76 6.14
N LYS A 28 33.77 25.28 7.20
CA LYS A 28 32.93 24.56 8.13
C LYS A 28 31.56 24.25 7.49
N LEU A 29 30.96 25.22 6.79
CA LEU A 29 29.71 25.00 6.03
C LEU A 29 29.90 23.97 4.90
N GLY A 30 30.99 24.06 4.16
CA GLY A 30 31.34 23.11 3.11
C GLY A 30 31.48 21.66 3.60
N LYS A 31 31.94 21.46 4.85
CA LYS A 31 31.99 20.13 5.47
C LYS A 31 30.62 19.60 5.93
N LEU A 32 29.72 20.51 6.31
CA LEU A 32 28.34 20.14 6.76
C LEU A 32 27.40 19.83 5.61
N LEU A 33 27.65 20.40 4.43
CA LEU A 33 26.83 20.21 3.22
C LEU A 33 27.29 19.00 2.39
N ALA A 34 27.41 17.85 3.06
CA ALA A 34 27.54 16.52 2.45
C ALA A 34 28.64 16.35 1.39
N GLY A 35 29.92 16.53 1.77
CA GLY A 35 31.07 15.80 1.21
C GLY A 35 31.29 15.67 -0.31
N LYS A 36 30.38 16.13 -1.17
CA LYS A 36 30.41 15.92 -2.63
C LYS A 36 30.65 17.17 -3.47
N SER A 37 30.43 18.37 -2.94
CA SER A 37 30.70 19.60 -3.72
C SER A 37 31.49 20.60 -2.95
N LYS A 38 32.42 21.26 -3.64
CA LYS A 38 33.29 22.28 -3.08
C LYS A 38 32.63 23.66 -2.96
N ASN A 39 31.50 23.87 -3.59
CA ASN A 39 30.75 25.12 -3.65
C ASN A 39 29.34 25.00 -3.14
N LEU A 40 28.87 26.00 -2.39
CA LEU A 40 27.53 26.06 -1.81
C LEU A 40 26.45 25.97 -2.88
N ASP A 41 26.61 26.67 -4.00
CA ASP A 41 25.67 26.71 -5.12
C ASP A 41 25.50 25.34 -5.78
N GLU A 42 26.59 24.57 -5.91
CA GLU A 42 26.53 23.21 -6.46
C GLU A 42 25.78 22.25 -5.51
N SER A 43 26.00 22.39 -4.19
CA SER A 43 25.28 21.60 -3.18
C SER A 43 23.79 21.91 -3.18
N ILE A 44 23.41 23.19 -3.29
CA ILE A 44 21.99 23.60 -3.39
C ILE A 44 21.38 23.06 -4.67
N GLY A 45 22.08 23.11 -5.80
CA GLY A 45 21.64 22.56 -7.07
C GLY A 45 21.40 21.04 -7.02
N LEU A 46 22.27 20.29 -6.35
CA LEU A 46 22.08 18.85 -6.14
C LEU A 46 20.87 18.56 -5.26
N LEU A 47 20.73 19.26 -4.14
CA LEU A 47 19.56 19.09 -3.24
C LEU A 47 18.24 19.42 -3.96
N GLN A 48 18.21 20.45 -4.79
CA GLN A 48 17.01 20.77 -5.58
C GLN A 48 16.64 19.64 -6.55
N ARG A 49 17.62 19.03 -7.23
CA ARG A 49 17.38 17.88 -8.11
C ARG A 49 16.84 16.69 -7.33
N GLU A 50 17.45 16.36 -6.20
CA GLU A 50 16.98 15.27 -5.34
C GLU A 50 15.55 15.51 -4.84
N ILE A 51 15.20 16.75 -4.47
CA ILE A 51 13.83 17.10 -4.07
C ILE A 51 12.84 16.93 -5.24
N ILE A 52 13.23 17.30 -6.46
CA ILE A 52 12.38 17.13 -7.64
C ILE A 52 12.17 15.64 -7.92
N ASP A 53 13.22 14.83 -7.85
CA ASP A 53 13.14 13.40 -8.08
C ASP A 53 12.32 12.68 -7.01
N LEU A 54 12.48 13.07 -5.74
CA LEU A 54 11.64 12.60 -4.64
C LEU A 54 10.16 12.95 -4.84
N LYS A 55 9.86 14.15 -5.31
CA LYS A 55 8.48 14.56 -5.63
C LYS A 55 7.90 13.71 -6.75
N LYS A 56 8.65 13.47 -7.83
CA LYS A 56 8.22 12.60 -8.93
C LYS A 56 7.99 11.16 -8.43
N PHE A 57 8.93 10.63 -7.67
CA PHE A 57 8.80 9.30 -7.06
C PHE A 57 7.55 9.20 -6.19
N LYS A 58 7.29 10.20 -5.33
CA LYS A 58 6.10 10.24 -4.49
C LYS A 58 4.82 10.16 -5.32
N ILE A 59 4.68 10.99 -6.36
CA ILE A 59 3.49 10.99 -7.23
C ILE A 59 3.30 9.63 -7.90
N THR A 60 4.38 9.05 -8.44
CA THR A 60 4.33 7.74 -9.10
C THR A 60 3.96 6.64 -8.10
N ALA A 61 4.53 6.67 -6.90
CA ALA A 61 4.22 5.72 -5.85
C ALA A 61 2.75 5.81 -5.42
N GLU A 62 2.22 7.02 -5.20
CA GLU A 62 0.81 7.23 -4.86
C GLU A 62 -0.13 6.69 -5.95
N GLN A 63 0.17 6.94 -7.24
CA GLN A 63 -0.60 6.40 -8.36
C GLN A 63 -0.56 4.87 -8.41
N ASN A 64 0.60 4.28 -8.17
CA ASN A 64 0.76 2.84 -8.12
C ASN A 64 -0.01 2.23 -6.94
N PHE A 65 0.02 2.85 -5.76
CA PHE A 65 -0.77 2.41 -4.61
C PHE A 65 -2.27 2.44 -4.90
N ILE A 66 -2.79 3.54 -5.47
CA ILE A 66 -4.21 3.65 -5.84
C ILE A 66 -4.60 2.56 -6.86
N THR A 67 -3.74 2.33 -7.85
CA THR A 67 -4.01 1.32 -8.89
C THR A 67 -3.98 -0.09 -8.30
N THR A 68 -3.02 -0.37 -7.43
CA THR A 68 -2.89 -1.65 -6.75
C THR A 68 -4.08 -1.91 -5.82
N ASP A 69 -4.50 -0.92 -5.03
CA ASP A 69 -5.68 -1.01 -4.16
C ASP A 69 -6.95 -1.33 -4.96
N LYS A 70 -7.18 -0.62 -6.08
CA LYS A 70 -8.30 -0.92 -6.98
C LYS A 70 -8.27 -2.33 -7.55
N ARG A 71 -7.10 -2.86 -7.85
CA ARG A 71 -6.94 -4.24 -8.34
C ARG A 71 -7.19 -5.24 -7.23
N LEU A 72 -6.66 -5.00 -6.04
CA LEU A 72 -6.83 -5.87 -4.87
C LEU A 72 -8.31 -5.99 -4.49
N LYS A 73 -9.07 -4.89 -4.50
CA LYS A 73 -10.52 -4.91 -4.21
C LYS A 73 -11.32 -5.80 -5.15
N LYS A 74 -10.86 -5.97 -6.39
CA LYS A 74 -11.48 -6.87 -7.38
C LYS A 74 -10.99 -8.31 -7.30
N THR A 75 -9.90 -8.57 -6.58
CA THR A 75 -9.36 -9.92 -6.42
C THR A 75 -10.18 -10.68 -5.38
N ILE A 76 -10.39 -11.97 -5.60
CA ILE A 76 -11.02 -12.84 -4.61
C ILE A 76 -10.17 -12.85 -3.34
N SER A 77 -10.77 -12.43 -2.24
CA SER A 77 -10.11 -12.28 -0.94
C SER A 77 -10.83 -13.05 0.18
N GLY A 78 -12.10 -13.42 -0.02
CA GLY A 78 -12.86 -14.28 0.89
C GLY A 78 -13.23 -15.58 0.20
N VAL A 79 -12.88 -16.70 0.81
CA VAL A 79 -13.26 -18.04 0.34
C VAL A 79 -13.75 -18.84 1.53
N GLU A 80 -14.96 -19.40 1.41
CA GLU A 80 -15.54 -20.25 2.46
C GLU A 80 -16.26 -21.42 1.83
N THR A 81 -16.15 -22.58 2.50
CA THR A 81 -16.78 -23.82 2.06
C THR A 81 -17.64 -24.39 3.17
N ILE A 82 -18.91 -24.61 2.86
CA ILE A 82 -19.87 -25.31 3.73
C ILE A 82 -20.14 -26.69 3.16
N ARG A 83 -19.92 -27.71 3.98
CA ARG A 83 -20.30 -29.10 3.63
C ARG A 83 -21.61 -29.47 4.28
N PHE A 84 -22.47 -30.16 3.54
CA PHE A 84 -23.81 -30.51 4.00
C PHE A 84 -24.30 -31.87 3.47
N ASN A 85 -25.33 -32.38 4.11
CA ASN A 85 -26.05 -33.54 3.64
C ASN A 85 -27.43 -33.07 3.16
N PRO A 86 -27.74 -33.11 1.84
CA PRO A 86 -29.03 -32.70 1.31
C PRO A 86 -30.19 -33.63 1.74
N PHE A 87 -29.86 -34.84 2.29
CA PHE A 87 -30.82 -35.86 2.71
C PHE A 87 -30.90 -36.01 4.22
N LYS A 88 -30.77 -34.90 4.98
CA LYS A 88 -30.91 -34.92 6.44
C LYS A 88 -32.22 -35.53 6.85
N GLY A 89 -32.17 -36.61 7.63
CA GLY A 89 -33.35 -37.33 8.14
C GLY A 89 -33.70 -38.65 7.43
N ALA A 90 -33.13 -38.94 6.26
CA ALA A 90 -33.34 -40.17 5.55
C ALA A 90 -32.34 -41.32 5.91
N GLY A 91 -31.41 -41.09 6.83
CA GLY A 91 -30.39 -42.07 7.22
C GLY A 91 -29.40 -42.44 6.12
N ILE A 92 -29.37 -41.66 5.03
CA ILE A 92 -28.61 -41.93 3.82
C ILE A 92 -27.75 -40.74 3.48
N GLY A 93 -26.48 -40.99 3.13
CA GLY A 93 -25.54 -39.99 2.67
C GLY A 93 -24.74 -39.34 3.82
N GLY A 94 -23.49 -39.03 3.57
CA GLY A 94 -22.62 -38.22 4.43
C GLY A 94 -22.64 -36.75 3.96
N ASN A 95 -21.86 -35.88 4.65
CA ASN A 95 -21.64 -34.49 4.25
C ASN A 95 -20.72 -34.43 3.01
N GLN A 96 -21.15 -35.02 1.89
CA GLN A 96 -20.39 -35.08 0.65
C GLN A 96 -20.69 -33.89 -0.27
N SER A 97 -21.90 -33.35 -0.17
CA SER A 97 -22.28 -32.11 -0.87
C SER A 97 -21.59 -30.89 -0.24
N PHE A 98 -21.32 -29.87 -1.04
CA PHE A 98 -20.69 -28.65 -0.57
C PHE A 98 -21.18 -27.42 -1.34
N ALA A 99 -21.05 -26.25 -0.72
CA ALA A 99 -21.16 -24.95 -1.34
C ALA A 99 -19.90 -24.14 -1.00
N THR A 100 -19.19 -23.68 -2.01
CA THR A 100 -17.99 -22.84 -1.85
C THR A 100 -18.24 -21.48 -2.48
N ALA A 101 -18.09 -20.43 -1.70
CA ALA A 101 -18.20 -19.05 -2.16
C ALA A 101 -16.80 -18.42 -2.31
N PHE A 102 -16.63 -17.69 -3.39
CA PHE A 102 -15.45 -16.89 -3.71
C PHE A 102 -15.90 -15.44 -3.85
N ILE A 103 -15.55 -14.58 -2.90
CA ILE A 103 -16.04 -13.20 -2.83
C ILE A 103 -14.87 -12.23 -2.77
N ASN A 104 -15.00 -11.08 -3.44
CA ASN A 104 -14.06 -9.98 -3.39
C ASN A 104 -14.54 -8.86 -2.44
N GLU A 105 -13.68 -7.85 -2.20
CA GLU A 105 -14.01 -6.71 -1.33
C GLU A 105 -15.17 -5.86 -1.89
N GLU A 106 -15.40 -5.87 -3.20
CA GLU A 106 -16.53 -5.20 -3.85
C GLU A 106 -17.85 -6.00 -3.73
N LYS A 107 -17.86 -7.10 -2.94
CA LYS A 107 -19.02 -7.98 -2.72
C LYS A 107 -19.50 -8.71 -3.97
N ASN A 108 -18.59 -8.91 -4.92
CA ASN A 108 -18.84 -9.65 -6.15
C ASN A 108 -18.06 -10.96 -6.13
N GLY A 109 -18.53 -11.96 -6.89
CA GLY A 109 -17.85 -13.22 -6.95
C GLY A 109 -18.69 -14.34 -7.57
N VAL A 110 -18.49 -15.54 -7.07
CA VAL A 110 -19.23 -16.73 -7.52
C VAL A 110 -19.40 -17.70 -6.35
N VAL A 111 -20.52 -18.37 -6.29
CA VAL A 111 -20.71 -19.56 -5.47
C VAL A 111 -20.79 -20.79 -6.36
N ILE A 112 -20.01 -21.82 -6.00
CA ILE A 112 -20.02 -23.12 -6.67
C ILE A 112 -20.55 -24.12 -5.66
N SER A 113 -21.58 -24.87 -6.03
CA SER A 113 -22.13 -25.92 -5.19
C SER A 113 -22.14 -27.26 -5.93
N SER A 114 -21.85 -28.30 -5.17
CA SER A 114 -21.95 -29.69 -5.64
C SER A 114 -22.91 -30.44 -4.77
N MET A 115 -23.90 -31.07 -5.41
CA MET A 115 -24.90 -31.85 -4.77
C MET A 115 -24.69 -33.33 -5.12
N TYR A 116 -24.31 -34.10 -4.12
CA TYR A 116 -24.07 -35.54 -4.26
C TYR A 116 -25.37 -36.32 -4.01
N SER A 117 -25.82 -37.10 -5.00
CA SER A 117 -26.90 -38.06 -4.91
C SER A 117 -26.37 -39.48 -5.11
N ARG A 118 -27.15 -40.48 -4.84
CA ARG A 118 -26.75 -41.90 -4.96
C ARG A 118 -26.20 -42.23 -6.34
N ASP A 119 -26.84 -41.71 -7.40
CA ASP A 119 -26.59 -42.11 -8.78
C ASP A 119 -25.89 -41.04 -9.61
N HIS A 120 -25.80 -39.80 -9.10
CA HIS A 120 -25.20 -38.69 -9.85
C HIS A 120 -24.72 -37.57 -8.95
N VAL A 121 -23.80 -36.75 -9.50
CA VAL A 121 -23.34 -35.50 -8.91
C VAL A 121 -23.76 -34.36 -9.81
N SER A 122 -24.42 -33.37 -9.23
CA SER A 122 -24.80 -32.15 -9.93
C SER A 122 -23.90 -31.00 -9.41
N VAL A 123 -23.34 -30.21 -10.32
CA VAL A 123 -22.53 -29.03 -9.97
C VAL A 123 -23.19 -27.78 -10.56
N PHE A 124 -23.32 -26.77 -9.73
CA PHE A 124 -23.92 -25.50 -10.09
C PHE A 124 -22.91 -24.36 -9.82
N SER A 125 -22.94 -23.36 -10.69
CA SER A 125 -22.14 -22.13 -10.50
C SER A 125 -23.07 -20.95 -10.67
N LYS A 126 -23.16 -20.10 -9.63
CA LYS A 126 -24.05 -18.95 -9.59
C LYS A 126 -23.23 -17.67 -9.35
N PRO A 127 -23.28 -16.67 -10.26
CA PRO A 127 -22.60 -15.41 -10.07
C PRO A 127 -23.21 -14.63 -8.92
N ILE A 128 -22.36 -13.94 -8.17
CA ILE A 128 -22.73 -13.06 -7.05
C ILE A 128 -22.37 -11.63 -7.43
N LYS A 129 -23.34 -10.73 -7.31
CA LYS A 129 -23.18 -9.28 -7.47
C LYS A 129 -23.79 -8.58 -6.26
N ASN A 130 -23.01 -7.74 -5.57
CA ASN A 130 -23.45 -7.05 -4.35
C ASN A 130 -24.10 -8.00 -3.33
N MET A 131 -23.49 -9.16 -3.07
CA MET A 131 -23.98 -10.22 -2.17
C MET A 131 -25.30 -10.89 -2.61
N THR A 132 -25.76 -10.65 -3.81
CA THR A 132 -26.99 -11.22 -4.36
C THR A 132 -26.70 -12.00 -5.64
N SER A 133 -27.63 -12.85 -6.06
CA SER A 133 -27.58 -13.57 -7.33
C SER A 133 -28.92 -13.44 -8.05
N GLU A 134 -28.88 -13.45 -9.38
CA GLU A 134 -30.07 -13.57 -10.22
C GLU A 134 -30.72 -14.97 -10.13
N PHE A 135 -29.93 -15.96 -9.68
CA PHE A 135 -30.37 -17.31 -9.45
C PHE A 135 -30.75 -17.50 -7.99
N GLU A 136 -31.78 -18.29 -7.72
CA GLU A 136 -32.16 -18.63 -6.36
C GLU A 136 -31.03 -19.38 -5.65
N LEU A 137 -30.59 -18.85 -4.51
CA LEU A 137 -29.54 -19.45 -3.67
C LEU A 137 -30.19 -20.35 -2.62
N THR A 138 -29.62 -21.55 -2.43
CA THR A 138 -29.96 -22.40 -1.29
C THR A 138 -29.48 -21.77 0.03
N GLN A 139 -29.94 -22.32 1.16
CA GLN A 139 -29.49 -21.78 2.47
C GLN A 139 -28.00 -21.96 2.65
N GLU A 140 -27.44 -23.11 2.26
CA GLU A 140 -25.99 -23.38 2.35
C GLU A 140 -25.16 -22.46 1.46
N GLU A 141 -25.65 -22.13 0.27
CA GLU A 141 -25.01 -21.17 -0.63
C GLU A 141 -25.03 -19.75 -0.03
N LYS A 142 -26.16 -19.34 0.56
CA LYS A 142 -26.28 -18.03 1.26
C LYS A 142 -25.32 -17.96 2.43
N ASP A 143 -25.24 -19.02 3.23
CA ASP A 143 -24.35 -19.08 4.39
C ASP A 143 -22.87 -19.08 3.97
N ALA A 144 -22.50 -19.79 2.90
CA ALA A 144 -21.14 -19.76 2.33
C ALA A 144 -20.77 -18.34 1.87
N VAL A 145 -21.65 -17.66 1.14
CA VAL A 145 -21.45 -16.28 0.66
C VAL A 145 -21.28 -15.32 1.85
N LYS A 146 -22.14 -15.40 2.86
CA LYS A 146 -22.08 -14.59 4.07
C LYS A 146 -20.78 -14.80 4.86
N ASN A 147 -20.38 -16.06 5.05
CA ASN A 147 -19.18 -16.40 5.78
C ASN A 147 -17.92 -15.94 5.04
N ALA A 148 -17.86 -16.12 3.71
CA ALA A 148 -16.77 -15.62 2.88
C ALA A 148 -16.63 -14.09 2.99
N GLN A 149 -17.75 -13.35 3.03
CA GLN A 149 -17.75 -11.90 3.24
C GLN A 149 -17.24 -11.50 4.64
N ASN A 150 -17.63 -12.25 5.68
CA ASN A 150 -17.16 -11.98 7.05
C ASN A 150 -15.64 -12.10 7.18
N LEU A 151 -14.99 -13.03 6.47
CA LEU A 151 -13.54 -13.15 6.45
C LEU A 151 -12.83 -11.91 5.87
N ILE A 152 -13.48 -11.21 4.96
CA ILE A 152 -12.96 -9.97 4.37
C ILE A 152 -13.11 -8.80 5.35
N ALA A 153 -14.20 -8.77 6.12
CA ALA A 153 -14.52 -7.66 7.04
C ALA A 153 -13.64 -7.63 8.32
N ILE A 154 -12.89 -8.71 8.60
CA ILE A 154 -12.01 -8.84 9.78
C ILE A 154 -10.63 -8.18 9.56
N LYS A 155 -10.34 -7.69 8.35
CA LYS A 155 -9.12 -6.93 8.05
C LYS A 155 -9.36 -5.43 8.19
#